data_38f3736eb23452ce9acfb292992e5297
#
_entry.id   38f3736eb23452ce9acfb292992e5297
#
_cell.length_a   1.000
_cell.length_b   1.000
_cell.length_c   1.000
_cell.angle_alpha   90.00
_cell.angle_beta   90.00
_cell.angle_gamma   90.00
#
_symmetry.space_group_name_H-M   'P 1'
#
loop_
_entity.id
_entity.type
_entity.pdbx_description
1 polymer ?
#
loop_
_entity_poly.entity_id
_entity_poly.type
_entity_poly.pdbx_seq_one_letter_code
_entity_poly.pdbx_strand_id
1 'polypeptide(L)'
;LLVNLGLVHDDNEVQTYWDGWIAWMRAQGWRRFGWYVWDQGPGLPGDWRGRLAPSFEFVFHFNRSNRKPNKIVPCKFAGQDIHLRADGSSTALRGKDGGALDWAHAHQPTQDMRIPDSVIRVMRHKGKLGRGIDHPAVFPIALPQFVIETYTDAGELVYEPFGGSGTTLLACERTGRIC
;
A
#
# COMPACT_ATOMS: atom_id res chain seq x y z
N LEU A 1 -6.37 -9.95 3.77
CA LEU A 1 -6.40 -9.09 4.96
C LEU A 1 -5.26 -8.08 4.85
N LEU A 2 -5.60 -6.80 5.04
CA LEU A 2 -4.60 -5.73 5.15
C LEU A 2 -4.77 -5.06 6.52
N VAL A 3 -3.65 -4.78 7.19
CA VAL A 3 -3.65 -4.19 8.54
C VAL A 3 -2.64 -3.05 8.58
N ASN A 4 -3.11 -1.85 8.88
CA ASN A 4 -2.27 -0.68 9.04
C ASN A 4 -1.80 -0.57 10.49
N LEU A 5 -0.50 -0.44 10.70
CA LEU A 5 0.13 -0.34 12.01
C LEU A 5 1.24 0.72 12.00
N GLY A 6 1.16 1.64 12.94
CA GLY A 6 2.18 2.67 13.17
C GLY A 6 3.35 2.20 14.02
N LEU A 7 4.41 3.00 14.08
CA LEU A 7 5.53 2.79 14.97
C LEU A 7 5.14 3.17 16.40
N VAL A 8 5.40 2.27 17.34
CA VAL A 8 5.29 2.52 18.78
C VAL A 8 6.70 2.58 19.38
N HIS A 9 6.91 3.50 20.31
CA HIS A 9 8.17 3.65 21.01
C HIS A 9 7.92 3.50 22.50
N ASP A 10 8.78 2.74 23.15
CA ASP A 10 8.89 2.63 24.60
C ASP A 10 10.33 2.91 25.00
N ASP A 11 10.55 3.73 26.00
CA ASP A 11 11.87 4.22 26.42
C ASP A 11 12.78 4.64 25.25
N ASN A 12 12.21 5.40 24.31
CA ASN A 12 12.89 5.87 23.09
C ASN A 12 13.30 4.80 22.07
N GLU A 13 12.93 3.54 22.27
CA GLU A 13 13.20 2.41 21.39
C GLU A 13 11.94 2.02 20.58
N VAL A 14 12.12 1.68 19.29
CA VAL A 14 11.03 1.15 18.46
C VAL A 14 10.65 -0.23 18.94
N GLN A 15 9.36 -0.43 19.23
CA GLN A 15 8.83 -1.71 19.64
C GLN A 15 8.28 -2.48 18.45
N THR A 16 8.77 -3.71 18.25
CA THR A 16 8.27 -4.62 17.20
C THR A 16 7.09 -5.45 17.71
N TYR A 17 6.08 -4.77 18.26
CA TYR A 17 4.90 -5.39 18.89
C TYR A 17 4.10 -6.30 17.96
N TRP A 18 4.31 -6.18 16.65
CA TRP A 18 3.67 -7.03 15.63
C TRP A 18 4.33 -8.40 15.43
N ASP A 19 5.54 -8.65 15.95
CA ASP A 19 6.27 -9.91 15.70
C ASP A 19 5.50 -11.13 16.20
N GLY A 20 5.00 -11.08 17.43
CA GLY A 20 4.18 -12.15 18.01
C GLY A 20 2.88 -12.35 17.24
N TRP A 21 2.24 -11.26 16.84
CA TRP A 21 1.03 -11.32 16.02
C TRP A 21 1.29 -11.91 14.63
N ILE A 22 2.38 -11.53 13.96
CA ILE A 22 2.76 -12.11 12.67
C ILE A 22 3.02 -13.62 12.80
N ALA A 23 3.72 -14.05 13.87
CA ALA A 23 3.96 -15.46 14.14
C ALA A 23 2.63 -16.22 14.34
N TRP A 24 1.72 -15.65 15.12
CA TRP A 24 0.39 -16.22 15.35
C TRP A 24 -0.42 -16.32 14.05
N MET A 25 -0.47 -15.27 13.22
CA MET A 25 -1.15 -15.29 11.92
C MET A 25 -0.65 -16.42 11.02
N ARG A 26 0.67 -16.62 10.98
CA ARG A 26 1.28 -17.72 10.21
C ARG A 26 0.85 -19.10 10.76
N ALA A 27 0.79 -19.26 12.07
CA ALA A 27 0.32 -20.51 12.69
C ALA A 27 -1.17 -20.79 12.36
N GLN A 28 -1.98 -19.74 12.09
CA GLN A 28 -3.36 -19.87 11.62
C GLN A 28 -3.49 -20.10 10.10
N GLY A 29 -2.39 -20.35 9.40
CA GLY A 29 -2.37 -20.63 7.96
C GLY A 29 -2.43 -19.38 7.07
N TRP A 30 -2.25 -18.19 7.62
CA TRP A 30 -2.10 -16.97 6.85
C TRP A 30 -0.64 -16.84 6.38
N ARG A 31 -0.43 -16.41 5.14
CA ARG A 31 0.90 -16.07 4.65
C ARG A 31 1.10 -14.56 4.79
N ARG A 32 2.26 -14.12 5.31
CA ARG A 32 2.68 -12.74 5.21
C ARG A 32 3.07 -12.49 3.74
N PHE A 33 2.11 -12.02 2.97
CA PHE A 33 2.19 -11.94 1.52
C PHE A 33 2.86 -10.66 1.04
N GLY A 34 2.62 -9.54 1.73
CA GLY A 34 3.22 -8.25 1.43
C GLY A 34 3.47 -7.42 2.68
N TRP A 35 4.36 -6.45 2.54
CA TRP A 35 4.67 -5.46 3.54
C TRP A 35 4.84 -4.13 2.81
N TYR A 36 3.88 -3.25 2.98
CA TYR A 36 3.80 -1.97 2.29
C TYR A 36 4.05 -0.82 3.25
N VAL A 37 4.39 0.32 2.70
CA VAL A 37 4.57 1.57 3.45
C VAL A 37 3.47 2.54 3.02
N TRP A 38 2.73 3.06 4.00
CA TRP A 38 1.91 4.23 3.78
C TRP A 38 2.74 5.48 4.07
N ASP A 39 3.16 6.17 3.02
CA ASP A 39 3.81 7.47 3.06
C ASP A 39 2.75 8.54 3.33
N GLN A 40 2.84 9.15 4.51
CA GLN A 40 1.89 10.16 5.01
C GLN A 40 2.28 11.59 4.60
N GLY A 41 3.36 11.73 3.84
CA GLY A 41 3.97 13.02 3.53
C GLY A 41 4.87 13.54 4.65
N PRO A 42 5.24 14.82 4.63
CA PRO A 42 6.19 15.39 5.59
C PRO A 42 5.79 15.14 7.04
N GLY A 43 6.76 14.75 7.87
CA GLY A 43 6.59 14.60 9.29
C GLY A 43 6.16 15.91 9.96
N LEU A 44 5.50 15.83 11.12
CA LEU A 44 5.17 17.00 11.89
C LEU A 44 6.46 17.61 12.47
N PRO A 45 6.56 18.97 12.50
CA PRO A 45 7.70 19.61 13.16
C PRO A 45 7.70 19.29 14.66
N GLY A 46 8.87 19.14 15.24
CA GLY A 46 9.03 18.86 16.65
C GLY A 46 10.40 18.24 16.97
N ASP A 47 10.69 18.11 18.25
CA ASP A 47 11.83 17.35 18.74
C ASP A 47 11.43 15.88 18.94
N TRP A 48 12.06 15.02 18.16
CA TRP A 48 11.82 13.58 18.17
C TRP A 48 12.90 12.82 18.92
N ARG A 49 13.55 13.46 19.90
CA ARG A 49 14.59 12.87 20.77
C ARG A 49 15.71 12.20 19.98
N GLY A 50 16.23 12.90 18.96
CA GLY A 50 17.32 12.42 18.11
C GLY A 50 16.88 11.53 16.94
N ARG A 51 15.60 11.23 16.80
CA ARG A 51 15.04 10.49 15.65
C ARG A 51 14.56 11.44 14.55
N LEU A 52 14.40 10.90 13.35
CA LEU A 52 13.69 11.58 12.28
C LEU A 52 12.20 11.68 12.60
N ALA A 53 11.55 12.75 12.09
CA ALA A 53 10.10 12.92 12.24
C ALA A 53 9.34 11.77 11.56
N PRO A 54 8.42 11.09 12.24
CA PRO A 54 7.67 9.98 11.66
C PRO A 54 6.78 10.48 10.53
N SER A 55 6.88 9.83 9.38
CA SER A 55 6.17 10.21 8.15
C SER A 55 5.55 9.03 7.43
N PHE A 56 5.59 7.84 8.02
CA PHE A 56 5.02 6.64 7.43
C PHE A 56 4.45 5.70 8.49
N GLU A 57 3.61 4.79 8.02
CA GLU A 57 3.16 3.61 8.75
C GLU A 57 3.26 2.37 7.87
N PHE A 58 3.19 1.20 8.48
CA PHE A 58 3.20 -0.06 7.75
C PHE A 58 1.80 -0.52 7.40
N VAL A 59 1.67 -1.17 6.24
CA VAL A 59 0.46 -1.91 5.85
C VAL A 59 0.86 -3.36 5.60
N PHE A 60 0.53 -4.23 6.56
CA PHE A 60 0.79 -5.66 6.45
C PHE A 60 -0.27 -6.33 5.62
N HIS A 61 0.13 -7.12 4.63
CA HIS A 61 -0.77 -7.88 3.79
C HIS A 61 -0.64 -9.38 4.05
N PHE A 62 -1.73 -9.97 4.50
CA PHE A 62 -1.86 -11.42 4.69
C PHE A 62 -2.87 -12.00 3.72
N ASN A 63 -2.58 -13.19 3.21
CA ASN A 63 -3.53 -13.94 2.38
C ASN A 63 -3.49 -15.45 2.68
N ARG A 64 -4.56 -16.15 2.26
CA ARG A 64 -4.64 -17.61 2.20
C ARG A 64 -4.62 -18.12 0.76
N SER A 65 -5.00 -17.28 -0.18
CA SER A 65 -4.95 -17.53 -1.62
C SER A 65 -4.38 -16.31 -2.35
N ASN A 66 -3.80 -16.53 -3.52
CA ASN A 66 -3.28 -15.42 -4.32
C ASN A 66 -4.43 -14.75 -5.09
N ARG A 67 -4.54 -13.43 -4.93
CA ARG A 67 -5.29 -12.57 -5.83
C ARG A 67 -4.30 -11.60 -6.48
N LYS A 68 -4.37 -11.49 -7.80
CA LYS A 68 -3.59 -10.47 -8.52
C LYS A 68 -4.16 -9.10 -8.19
N PRO A 69 -3.32 -8.10 -7.91
CA PRO A 69 -3.80 -6.73 -7.73
C PRO A 69 -4.36 -6.19 -9.04
N ASN A 70 -5.42 -5.40 -8.95
CA ASN A 70 -6.00 -4.70 -10.08
C ASN A 70 -5.03 -3.63 -10.59
N LYS A 71 -5.04 -3.38 -11.89
CA LYS A 71 -4.26 -2.32 -12.52
C LYS A 71 -5.07 -1.02 -12.42
N ILE A 72 -4.77 -0.20 -11.43
CA ILE A 72 -5.51 1.05 -11.14
C ILE A 72 -4.68 2.31 -11.33
N VAL A 73 -3.39 2.18 -11.66
CA VAL A 73 -2.47 3.32 -11.82
C VAL A 73 -2.17 3.52 -13.29
N PRO A 74 -2.44 4.71 -13.88
CA PRO A 74 -2.08 5.00 -15.26
C PRO A 74 -0.57 4.90 -15.49
N CYS A 75 -0.16 4.34 -16.62
CA CYS A 75 1.23 4.33 -17.04
C CYS A 75 1.59 5.67 -17.70
N LYS A 76 2.70 6.26 -17.25
CA LYS A 76 3.19 7.54 -17.80
C LYS A 76 3.51 7.48 -19.30
N PHE A 77 3.95 6.33 -19.79
CA PHE A 77 4.40 6.13 -21.17
C PHE A 77 3.52 5.10 -21.89
N ALA A 78 2.21 5.10 -21.60
CA ALA A 78 1.25 4.22 -22.27
C ALA A 78 1.37 4.29 -23.79
N GLY A 79 1.35 3.13 -24.46
CA GLY A 79 1.49 3.02 -25.90
C GLY A 79 2.88 3.23 -26.47
N GLN A 80 3.86 3.65 -25.67
CA GLN A 80 5.25 3.83 -26.10
C GLN A 80 6.09 2.59 -25.77
N ASP A 81 7.04 2.26 -26.63
CA ASP A 81 8.06 1.25 -26.34
C ASP A 81 9.24 1.89 -25.63
N ILE A 82 9.24 1.83 -24.30
CA ILE A 82 10.31 2.38 -23.43
C ILE A 82 11.39 1.35 -23.08
N HIS A 83 11.24 0.12 -23.55
CA HIS A 83 12.15 -0.98 -23.20
C HIS A 83 13.29 -1.14 -24.22
N LEU A 84 13.26 -0.37 -25.30
CA LEU A 84 14.32 -0.30 -26.27
C LEU A 84 15.29 0.86 -25.97
N ARG A 85 16.58 0.61 -26.11
CA ARG A 85 17.60 1.63 -26.14
C ARG A 85 17.63 2.29 -27.51
N ALA A 86 18.31 3.44 -27.62
CA ALA A 86 18.46 4.15 -28.88
C ALA A 86 19.16 3.32 -29.99
N ASP A 87 19.96 2.33 -29.60
CA ASP A 87 20.63 1.38 -30.50
C ASP A 87 19.75 0.18 -30.91
N GLY A 88 18.49 0.16 -30.48
CA GLY A 88 17.55 -0.93 -30.75
C GLY A 88 17.69 -2.17 -29.83
N SER A 89 18.66 -2.15 -28.92
CA SER A 89 18.80 -3.24 -27.93
C SER A 89 17.76 -3.11 -26.81
N SER A 90 17.33 -4.26 -26.23
CA SER A 90 16.43 -4.24 -25.08
C SER A 90 17.14 -3.80 -23.79
N THR A 91 16.37 -3.25 -22.86
CA THR A 91 16.87 -2.97 -21.49
C THR A 91 17.01 -4.29 -20.76
N ALA A 92 18.24 -4.72 -20.45
CA ALA A 92 18.52 -5.95 -19.76
C ALA A 92 18.12 -5.86 -18.28
N LEU A 93 17.37 -6.86 -17.80
CA LEU A 93 17.21 -7.16 -16.39
C LEU A 93 18.36 -8.06 -15.91
N ARG A 94 18.66 -8.02 -14.62
CA ARG A 94 19.64 -8.93 -14.05
C ARG A 94 18.95 -10.11 -13.36
N GLY A 95 19.39 -11.31 -13.69
CA GLY A 95 19.01 -12.53 -13.02
C GLY A 95 19.59 -12.64 -11.60
N LYS A 96 19.18 -13.64 -10.85
CA LYS A 96 19.70 -13.92 -9.50
C LYS A 96 21.20 -14.25 -9.49
N ASP A 97 21.73 -14.72 -10.59
CA ASP A 97 23.14 -15.03 -10.85
C ASP A 97 23.95 -13.80 -11.31
N GLY A 98 23.31 -12.63 -11.46
CA GLY A 98 23.91 -11.40 -11.97
C GLY A 98 24.00 -11.33 -13.50
N GLY A 99 23.62 -12.38 -14.21
CA GLY A 99 23.58 -12.40 -15.69
C GLY A 99 22.50 -11.47 -16.25
N ALA A 100 22.67 -11.00 -17.48
CA ALA A 100 21.65 -10.23 -18.18
C ALA A 100 20.49 -11.16 -18.59
N LEU A 101 19.26 -10.70 -18.31
CA LEU A 101 18.04 -11.35 -18.78
C LEU A 101 17.37 -10.44 -19.80
N ASP A 102 16.88 -11.02 -20.87
CA ASP A 102 16.05 -10.29 -21.82
C ASP A 102 14.71 -9.90 -21.19
N TRP A 103 14.27 -8.68 -21.50
CA TRP A 103 12.96 -8.22 -21.07
C TRP A 103 11.88 -8.97 -21.86
N ALA A 104 11.05 -9.75 -21.16
CA ALA A 104 10.01 -10.58 -21.79
C ALA A 104 8.98 -9.81 -22.63
N HIS A 105 8.92 -8.48 -22.48
CA HIS A 105 8.02 -7.57 -23.17
C HIS A 105 8.76 -6.56 -24.07
N ALA A 106 10.02 -6.84 -24.43
CA ALA A 106 10.74 -6.07 -25.44
C ALA A 106 9.91 -6.00 -26.74
N HIS A 107 9.92 -4.86 -27.40
CA HIS A 107 9.14 -4.59 -28.62
C HIS A 107 7.59 -4.59 -28.44
N GLN A 108 7.10 -4.52 -27.20
CA GLN A 108 5.69 -4.35 -26.92
C GLN A 108 5.43 -2.94 -26.36
N PRO A 109 4.34 -2.27 -26.79
CA PRO A 109 3.99 -0.97 -26.23
C PRO A 109 3.67 -1.09 -24.75
N THR A 110 4.03 -0.05 -24.01
CA THR A 110 3.69 0.04 -22.58
C THR A 110 2.17 0.01 -22.39
N GLN A 111 1.71 -0.82 -21.48
CA GLN A 111 0.29 -0.96 -21.12
C GLN A 111 -0.28 0.37 -20.61
N ASP A 112 -1.58 0.56 -20.73
CA ASP A 112 -2.25 1.79 -20.28
C ASP A 112 -2.27 1.93 -18.77
N MET A 113 -2.48 0.82 -18.07
CA MET A 113 -2.62 0.76 -16.62
C MET A 113 -1.64 -0.26 -16.02
N ARG A 114 -1.12 0.04 -14.85
CA ARG A 114 -0.23 -0.84 -14.08
C ARG A 114 -0.76 -1.10 -12.68
N ILE A 115 -0.26 -2.13 -12.04
CA ILE A 115 -0.48 -2.37 -10.60
C ILE A 115 0.16 -1.25 -9.77
N PRO A 116 -0.42 -0.92 -8.60
CA PRO A 116 0.15 0.09 -7.70
C PRO A 116 1.53 -0.28 -7.15
N ASP A 117 2.24 0.74 -6.69
CA ASP A 117 3.52 0.59 -5.99
C ASP A 117 3.31 0.12 -4.54
N SER A 118 4.34 -0.49 -3.95
CA SER A 118 4.35 -0.90 -2.53
C SER A 118 4.50 0.26 -1.54
N VAL A 119 4.74 1.47 -2.03
CA VAL A 119 4.68 2.71 -1.25
C VAL A 119 3.40 3.45 -1.61
N ILE A 120 2.46 3.47 -0.68
CA ILE A 120 1.15 4.09 -0.82
C ILE A 120 1.27 5.56 -0.45
N ARG A 121 1.24 6.45 -1.43
CA ARG A 121 1.40 7.91 -1.21
C ARG A 121 0.06 8.57 -1.04
N VAL A 122 -0.40 8.64 0.20
CA VAL A 122 -1.65 9.31 0.59
C VAL A 122 -1.35 10.25 1.74
N MET A 123 -1.42 11.55 1.48
CA MET A 123 -1.16 12.56 2.50
C MET A 123 -2.15 12.42 3.67
N ARG A 124 -1.63 12.46 4.91
CA ARG A 124 -2.49 12.55 6.10
C ARG A 124 -3.31 13.85 6.07
N HIS A 125 -4.46 13.83 6.70
CA HIS A 125 -5.26 15.03 6.84
C HIS A 125 -4.54 16.05 7.75
N LYS A 126 -4.53 17.32 7.29
CA LYS A 126 -4.15 18.46 8.12
C LYS A 126 -5.44 19.07 8.69
N GLY A 127 -5.76 18.76 9.93
CA GLY A 127 -6.90 19.39 10.61
C GLY A 127 -8.04 18.46 11.00
N LYS A 128 -9.09 19.04 11.60
CA LYS A 128 -10.27 18.30 12.05
C LYS A 128 -11.06 17.77 10.86
N LEU A 129 -11.32 16.47 10.83
CA LEU A 129 -12.23 15.84 9.90
C LEU A 129 -13.66 16.20 10.26
N GLY A 130 -14.24 17.17 9.56
CA GLY A 130 -15.65 17.52 9.68
C GLY A 130 -16.13 17.98 11.07
N ARG A 131 -17.30 18.59 11.13
CA ARG A 131 -17.95 18.89 12.41
C ARG A 131 -18.47 17.59 13.05
N GLY A 132 -18.01 17.28 14.27
CA GLY A 132 -18.57 16.20 15.09
C GLY A 132 -17.88 14.84 15.02
N ILE A 133 -16.75 14.70 14.31
CA ILE A 133 -15.95 13.47 14.37
C ILE A 133 -14.87 13.64 15.44
N ASP A 134 -15.12 13.07 16.61
CA ASP A 134 -14.16 13.00 17.72
C ASP A 134 -13.56 11.57 17.76
N HIS A 135 -12.63 11.30 16.83
CA HIS A 135 -11.90 10.04 16.78
C HIS A 135 -10.41 10.33 16.69
N PRO A 136 -9.59 9.76 17.60
CA PRO A 136 -8.17 10.14 17.73
C PRO A 136 -7.28 9.71 16.56
N ALA A 137 -7.70 8.72 15.80
CA ALA A 137 -6.88 8.10 14.76
C ALA A 137 -7.68 7.88 13.46
N VAL A 138 -7.99 8.97 12.74
CA VAL A 138 -8.69 8.89 11.45
C VAL A 138 -7.68 8.96 10.31
N PHE A 139 -7.64 7.93 9.48
CA PHE A 139 -6.87 7.96 8.25
C PHE A 139 -7.69 8.54 7.07
N PRO A 140 -7.02 9.09 6.04
CA PRO A 140 -7.69 9.63 4.86
C PRO A 140 -8.47 8.54 4.10
N ILE A 141 -9.65 8.88 3.57
CA ILE A 141 -10.46 7.96 2.75
C ILE A 141 -9.67 7.36 1.59
N ALA A 142 -8.76 8.12 1.01
CA ALA A 142 -7.93 7.67 -0.11
C ALA A 142 -7.06 6.46 0.23
N LEU A 143 -6.72 6.23 1.50
CA LEU A 143 -5.94 5.06 1.92
C LEU A 143 -6.74 3.75 1.78
N PRO A 144 -7.91 3.57 2.46
CA PRO A 144 -8.71 2.37 2.27
C PRO A 144 -9.26 2.26 0.84
N GLN A 145 -9.62 3.37 0.20
CA GLN A 145 -10.07 3.36 -1.19
C GLN A 145 -9.01 2.74 -2.12
N PHE A 146 -7.76 3.19 -2.03
CA PHE A 146 -6.66 2.65 -2.81
C PHE A 146 -6.49 1.13 -2.63
N VAL A 147 -6.55 0.66 -1.38
CA VAL A 147 -6.42 -0.76 -1.04
C VAL A 147 -7.62 -1.58 -1.55
N ILE A 148 -8.83 -1.05 -1.39
CA ILE A 148 -10.08 -1.68 -1.82
C ILE A 148 -10.08 -1.83 -3.34
N GLU A 149 -9.83 -0.77 -4.10
CA GLU A 149 -9.76 -0.81 -5.57
C GLU A 149 -8.67 -1.75 -6.08
N THR A 150 -7.54 -1.84 -5.35
CA THR A 150 -6.43 -2.74 -5.71
C THR A 150 -6.79 -4.21 -5.58
N TYR A 151 -7.56 -4.60 -4.55
CA TYR A 151 -7.75 -6.01 -4.20
C TYR A 151 -9.19 -6.50 -4.26
N THR A 152 -10.12 -5.67 -4.69
CA THR A 152 -11.53 -6.06 -4.86
C THR A 152 -12.09 -5.49 -6.17
N ASP A 153 -13.16 -6.12 -6.65
CA ASP A 153 -13.99 -5.61 -7.75
C ASP A 153 -15.28 -4.99 -7.21
N ALA A 154 -15.98 -4.18 -8.01
CA ALA A 154 -17.26 -3.60 -7.61
C ALA A 154 -18.27 -4.72 -7.25
N GLY A 155 -19.05 -4.50 -6.21
CA GLY A 155 -20.00 -5.48 -5.68
C GLY A 155 -19.41 -6.50 -4.70
N GLU A 156 -18.08 -6.60 -4.56
CA GLU A 156 -17.46 -7.52 -3.61
C GLU A 156 -17.57 -7.01 -2.16
N LEU A 157 -17.52 -7.96 -1.22
CA LEU A 157 -17.63 -7.70 0.20
C LEU A 157 -16.26 -7.33 0.80
N VAL A 158 -16.25 -6.23 1.55
CA VAL A 158 -15.13 -5.78 2.38
C VAL A 158 -15.53 -5.90 3.85
N TYR A 159 -14.78 -6.68 4.62
CA TYR A 159 -15.00 -6.83 6.05
C TYR A 159 -14.07 -5.92 6.85
N GLU A 160 -14.65 -5.00 7.64
CA GLU A 160 -13.93 -4.04 8.48
C GLU A 160 -14.33 -4.21 9.94
N PRO A 161 -13.53 -4.92 10.75
CA PRO A 161 -13.89 -5.18 12.16
C PRO A 161 -13.62 -3.98 13.08
N PHE A 162 -12.86 -2.97 12.62
CA PHE A 162 -12.46 -1.80 13.41
C PHE A 162 -12.99 -0.50 12.79
N GLY A 163 -14.26 -0.46 12.47
CA GLY A 163 -14.92 0.59 11.67
C GLY A 163 -14.61 2.04 12.07
N GLY A 164 -14.32 2.30 13.34
CA GLY A 164 -13.92 3.62 13.85
C GLY A 164 -14.85 4.75 13.41
N SER A 165 -14.33 5.73 12.70
CA SER A 165 -15.10 6.85 12.14
C SER A 165 -15.87 6.51 10.86
N GLY A 166 -15.85 5.26 10.40
CA GLY A 166 -16.52 4.83 9.17
C GLY A 166 -15.77 5.16 7.87
N THR A 167 -14.49 5.46 7.95
CA THR A 167 -13.70 5.85 6.75
C THR A 167 -13.67 4.73 5.71
N THR A 168 -13.51 3.47 6.14
CA THR A 168 -13.55 2.30 5.25
C THR A 168 -14.93 2.10 4.64
N LEU A 169 -16.01 2.27 5.43
CA LEU A 169 -17.39 2.22 4.94
C LEU A 169 -17.61 3.24 3.81
N LEU A 170 -17.18 4.49 4.02
CA LEU A 170 -17.31 5.53 3.02
C LEU A 170 -16.47 5.25 1.75
N ALA A 171 -15.29 4.63 1.90
CA ALA A 171 -14.48 4.19 0.78
C ALA A 171 -15.19 3.08 -0.03
N CYS A 172 -15.81 2.12 0.63
CA CYS A 172 -16.61 1.07 -0.01
C CYS A 172 -17.78 1.66 -0.79
N GLU A 173 -18.55 2.57 -0.18
CA GLU A 173 -19.68 3.25 -0.81
C GLU A 173 -19.24 3.97 -2.10
N ARG A 174 -18.15 4.75 -2.03
CA ARG A 174 -17.60 5.49 -3.18
C ARG A 174 -17.12 4.60 -4.33
N THR A 175 -16.74 3.38 -4.02
CA THR A 175 -16.15 2.43 -4.98
C THR A 175 -17.12 1.33 -5.39
N GLY A 176 -18.37 1.37 -4.90
CA GLY A 176 -19.40 0.37 -5.22
C GLY A 176 -19.13 -1.00 -4.60
N ARG A 177 -18.47 -1.06 -3.42
CA ARG A 177 -18.24 -2.28 -2.66
C ARG A 177 -19.22 -2.36 -1.49
N ILE A 178 -19.48 -3.57 -1.01
CA ILE A 178 -20.32 -3.83 0.16
C ILE A 178 -19.42 -3.87 1.41
N CYS A 179 -19.70 -3.06 2.42
CA CYS A 179 -18.92 -3.05 3.66
C CYS A 179 -19.73 -3.68 4.79
#